data_8b8ff5870b20d3b547487159fd310880
#
_entry.id   8b8ff5870b20d3b547487159fd310880
#
_cell.length_a   1.000
_cell.length_b   1.000
_cell.length_c   1.000
_cell.angle_alpha   90.00
_cell.angle_beta   90.00
_cell.angle_gamma   90.00
#
_symmetry.space_group_name_H-M   'P 1'
#
loop_
_entity.id
_entity.type
_entity.pdbx_description
1 polymer ?
#
loop_
_entity_poly.entity_id
_entity_poly.type
_entity_poly.pdbx_seq_one_letter_code
_entity_poly.pdbx_strand_id
1 'polypeptide(L)'
;MVPTPVVAAVLAPLVLWRIVSRIRRLTTRQRSRTWRHRTTLVFFPLLLAAIALAAMAAPVALAALAAGLALGVPLGMLALKKSVFERVGDEFYFTPHAPIGMAVAALFMGRMAWRAYEFYMNGAFTQHDFVRSPLTLLIFGILAGYYMTYAAGLLRWRKRTATA
;
A
#
# COMPACT_ATOMS: atom_id res chain seq x y z
N MET A 1 0.09 -33.06 -20.58
CA MET A 1 0.37 -32.35 -19.32
C MET A 1 1.66 -31.55 -19.49
N VAL A 2 1.63 -30.22 -19.51
CA VAL A 2 2.86 -29.42 -19.61
C VAL A 2 3.57 -29.50 -18.26
N PRO A 3 4.86 -29.88 -18.20
CA PRO A 3 5.57 -30.03 -16.93
C PRO A 3 5.63 -28.67 -16.21
N THR A 4 5.24 -28.66 -14.94
CA THR A 4 5.22 -27.51 -14.05
C THR A 4 6.48 -26.60 -14.10
N PRO A 5 7.72 -27.13 -14.25
CA PRO A 5 8.92 -26.31 -14.36
C PRO A 5 8.98 -25.49 -15.66
N VAL A 6 8.42 -25.99 -16.77
CA VAL A 6 8.41 -25.25 -18.06
C VAL A 6 7.44 -24.09 -17.99
N VAL A 7 6.26 -24.29 -17.37
CA VAL A 7 5.26 -23.21 -17.14
C VAL A 7 5.86 -22.14 -16.22
N ALA A 8 6.54 -22.54 -15.16
CA ALA A 8 7.20 -21.60 -14.24
C ALA A 8 8.33 -20.82 -14.93
N ALA A 9 9.13 -21.46 -15.77
CA ALA A 9 10.23 -20.83 -16.51
C ALA A 9 9.75 -19.79 -17.54
N VAL A 10 8.55 -19.95 -18.10
CA VAL A 10 7.97 -19.00 -19.05
C VAL A 10 7.21 -17.89 -18.31
N LEU A 11 6.48 -18.23 -17.24
CA LEU A 11 5.68 -17.26 -16.49
C LEU A 11 6.55 -16.34 -15.63
N ALA A 12 7.63 -16.83 -15.04
CA ALA A 12 8.50 -16.03 -14.18
C ALA A 12 9.08 -14.79 -14.88
N PRO A 13 9.69 -14.87 -16.07
CA PRO A 13 10.19 -13.71 -16.80
C PRO A 13 9.08 -12.78 -17.27
N LEU A 14 7.90 -13.30 -17.64
CA LEU A 14 6.73 -12.48 -17.98
C LEU A 14 6.20 -11.69 -16.79
N VAL A 15 6.11 -12.31 -15.64
CA VAL A 15 5.69 -11.66 -14.39
C VAL A 15 6.74 -10.64 -13.95
N LEU A 16 8.03 -10.97 -14.01
CA LEU A 16 9.14 -10.05 -13.73
C LEU A 16 9.11 -8.85 -14.68
N TRP A 17 8.98 -9.09 -15.99
CA TRP A 17 8.88 -7.99 -16.97
C TRP A 17 7.66 -7.12 -16.73
N ARG A 18 6.51 -7.71 -16.38
CA ARG A 18 5.30 -6.97 -16.03
C ARG A 18 5.46 -6.17 -14.75
N ILE A 19 6.14 -6.71 -13.75
CA ILE A 19 6.49 -6.01 -12.51
C ILE A 19 7.45 -4.85 -12.80
N VAL A 20 8.54 -5.10 -13.52
CA VAL A 20 9.53 -4.08 -13.88
C VAL A 20 8.91 -2.97 -14.76
N SER A 21 8.08 -3.32 -15.74
CA SER A 21 7.37 -2.33 -16.57
C SER A 21 6.37 -1.49 -15.76
N ARG A 22 5.74 -2.09 -14.77
CA ARG A 22 4.83 -1.38 -13.86
C ARG A 22 5.61 -0.47 -12.89
N ILE A 23 6.76 -0.92 -12.40
CA ILE A 23 7.68 -0.13 -11.57
C ILE A 23 8.18 1.10 -12.35
N ARG A 24 8.61 0.92 -13.61
CA ARG A 24 9.02 2.04 -14.47
C ARG A 24 7.91 3.07 -14.67
N ARG A 25 6.65 2.63 -14.80
CA ARG A 25 5.50 3.54 -14.87
C ARG A 25 5.24 4.27 -13.54
N LEU A 26 5.56 3.67 -12.41
CA LEU A 26 5.41 4.29 -11.08
C LEU A 26 6.49 5.35 -10.79
N THR A 27 7.64 5.28 -11.47
CA THR A 27 8.73 6.27 -11.39
C THR A 27 8.59 7.41 -12.39
N THR A 28 7.62 7.34 -13.30
CA THR A 28 7.39 8.37 -14.32
C THR A 28 6.52 9.50 -13.77
N ARG A 29 6.71 10.70 -14.28
CA ARG A 29 5.88 11.89 -14.04
C ARG A 29 4.39 11.55 -14.20
N GLN A 30 3.60 11.76 -13.15
CA GLN A 30 2.19 11.42 -13.11
C GLN A 30 1.33 12.67 -12.92
N ARG A 31 0.23 12.75 -13.67
CA ARG A 31 -0.78 13.81 -13.47
C ARG A 31 -1.54 13.54 -12.16
N SER A 32 -1.53 14.50 -11.27
CA SER A 32 -2.23 14.42 -9.99
C SER A 32 -3.74 14.58 -10.21
N ARG A 33 -4.50 13.49 -10.08
CA ARG A 33 -5.97 13.52 -10.12
C ARG A 33 -6.52 13.57 -8.69
N THR A 34 -7.22 14.64 -8.36
CA THR A 34 -7.80 14.89 -7.02
C THR A 34 -8.70 13.74 -6.55
N TRP A 35 -9.46 13.15 -7.46
CA TRP A 35 -10.40 12.07 -7.14
C TRP A 35 -9.68 10.84 -6.57
N ARG A 36 -8.55 10.42 -7.16
CA ARG A 36 -7.78 9.28 -6.68
C ARG A 36 -7.30 9.46 -5.23
N HIS A 37 -6.85 10.66 -4.88
CA HIS A 37 -6.38 10.96 -3.53
C HIS A 37 -7.53 11.04 -2.53
N ARG A 38 -8.70 11.58 -2.94
CA ARG A 38 -9.91 11.59 -2.12
C ARG A 38 -10.43 10.17 -1.88
N THR A 39 -10.46 9.33 -2.91
CA THR A 39 -10.86 7.91 -2.77
C THR A 39 -9.98 7.18 -1.76
N THR A 40 -8.65 7.38 -1.81
CA THR A 40 -7.73 6.79 -0.82
C THR A 40 -8.05 7.24 0.60
N LEU A 41 -8.32 8.55 0.80
CA LEU A 41 -8.62 9.13 2.12
C LEU A 41 -10.01 8.75 2.67
N VAL A 42 -10.91 8.27 1.85
CA VAL A 42 -12.21 7.72 2.28
C VAL A 42 -12.11 6.21 2.48
N PHE A 43 -11.53 5.51 1.53
CA PHE A 43 -11.45 4.05 1.53
C PHE A 43 -10.64 3.50 2.70
N PHE A 44 -9.42 4.03 2.95
CA PHE A 44 -8.56 3.50 4.01
C PHE A 44 -9.13 3.70 5.42
N PRO A 45 -9.66 4.86 5.83
CA PRO A 45 -10.29 5.01 7.13
C PRO A 45 -11.50 4.09 7.32
N LEU A 46 -12.32 3.93 6.28
CA LEU A 46 -13.49 3.06 6.32
C LEU A 46 -13.06 1.58 6.48
N LEU A 47 -12.05 1.16 5.74
CA LEU A 47 -11.48 -0.18 5.86
C LEU A 47 -10.81 -0.40 7.22
N LEU A 48 -10.08 0.61 7.74
CA LEU A 48 -9.49 0.57 9.08
C LEU A 48 -10.55 0.44 10.16
N ALA A 49 -11.65 1.22 10.06
CA ALA A 49 -12.76 1.12 11.00
C ALA A 49 -13.40 -0.27 10.98
N ALA A 50 -13.65 -0.81 9.79
CA ALA A 50 -14.20 -2.16 9.65
C ALA A 50 -13.28 -3.25 10.25
N ILE A 51 -11.97 -3.16 9.99
CA ILE A 51 -10.98 -4.08 10.56
C ILE A 51 -10.87 -3.91 12.07
N ALA A 52 -10.85 -2.68 12.57
CA ALA A 52 -10.79 -2.41 14.01
C ALA A 52 -12.02 -2.96 14.74
N LEU A 53 -13.22 -2.78 14.18
CA LEU A 53 -14.44 -3.36 14.72
C LEU A 53 -14.38 -4.89 14.75
N ALA A 54 -13.92 -5.52 13.65
CA ALA A 54 -13.77 -6.97 13.58
C ALA A 54 -12.70 -7.51 14.54
N ALA A 55 -11.67 -6.69 14.86
CA ALA A 55 -10.56 -7.04 15.76
C ALA A 55 -10.82 -6.69 17.24
N MET A 56 -12.02 -6.20 17.61
CA MET A 56 -12.31 -5.77 18.99
C MET A 56 -12.07 -6.86 20.05
N ALA A 57 -12.27 -8.13 19.68
CA ALA A 57 -11.99 -9.28 20.54
C ALA A 57 -10.49 -9.66 20.62
N ALA A 58 -9.60 -8.94 19.93
CA ALA A 58 -8.17 -9.22 19.85
C ALA A 58 -7.32 -7.96 20.17
N PRO A 59 -7.20 -7.55 21.45
CA PRO A 59 -6.57 -6.29 21.82
C PRO A 59 -5.11 -6.17 21.36
N VAL A 60 -4.36 -7.27 21.35
CA VAL A 60 -2.97 -7.29 20.86
C VAL A 60 -2.91 -6.98 19.36
N ALA A 61 -3.86 -7.49 18.60
CA ALA A 61 -3.96 -7.22 17.16
C ALA A 61 -4.35 -5.76 16.87
N LEU A 62 -5.25 -5.18 17.68
CA LEU A 62 -5.59 -3.75 17.62
C LEU A 62 -4.40 -2.85 17.98
N ALA A 63 -3.65 -3.20 19.03
CA ALA A 63 -2.43 -2.47 19.39
C ALA A 63 -1.39 -2.53 18.24
N ALA A 64 -1.24 -3.68 17.60
CA ALA A 64 -0.37 -3.86 16.45
C ALA A 64 -0.84 -3.01 15.24
N LEU A 65 -2.14 -2.92 14.98
CA LEU A 65 -2.70 -2.03 13.96
C LEU A 65 -2.37 -0.57 14.22
N ALA A 66 -2.56 -0.11 15.47
CA ALA A 66 -2.24 1.25 15.88
C ALA A 66 -0.74 1.56 15.75
N ALA A 67 0.11 0.64 16.20
CA ALA A 67 1.56 0.75 16.05
C ALA A 67 1.97 0.80 14.56
N GLY A 68 1.35 -0.03 13.72
CA GLY A 68 1.56 -0.02 12.28
C GLY A 68 1.19 1.34 11.66
N LEU A 69 0.04 1.90 12.02
CA LEU A 69 -0.38 3.24 11.58
C LEU A 69 0.66 4.30 11.98
N ALA A 70 1.11 4.27 13.24
CA ALA A 70 2.11 5.20 13.75
C ALA A 70 3.44 5.11 12.98
N LEU A 71 3.87 3.91 12.57
CA LEU A 71 5.06 3.68 11.74
C LEU A 71 4.84 4.09 10.27
N GLY A 72 3.63 3.91 9.74
CA GLY A 72 3.28 4.27 8.36
C GLY A 72 3.29 5.77 8.11
N VAL A 73 2.89 6.58 9.09
CA VAL A 73 2.85 8.05 8.99
C VAL A 73 4.23 8.65 8.65
N PRO A 74 5.32 8.40 9.39
CA PRO A 74 6.64 8.95 9.07
C PRO A 74 7.16 8.45 7.71
N LEU A 75 6.88 7.19 7.33
CA LEU A 75 7.23 6.69 6.00
C LEU A 75 6.51 7.45 4.88
N GLY A 76 5.23 7.78 5.07
CA GLY A 76 4.46 8.61 4.15
C GLY A 76 5.02 10.04 4.05
N MET A 77 5.42 10.63 5.17
CA MET A 77 6.06 11.95 5.21
C MET A 77 7.42 11.95 4.51
N LEU A 78 8.23 10.91 4.73
CA LEU A 78 9.53 10.75 4.05
C LEU A 78 9.35 10.61 2.54
N ALA A 79 8.37 9.83 2.10
CA ALA A 79 8.07 9.70 0.69
C ALA A 79 7.62 11.04 0.07
N LEU A 80 6.80 11.82 0.77
CA LEU A 80 6.41 13.17 0.34
C LEU A 80 7.61 14.11 0.20
N LYS A 81 8.50 14.14 1.20
CA LYS A 81 9.71 14.97 1.16
C LYS A 81 10.64 14.64 -0.01
N LYS A 82 10.68 13.36 -0.40
CA LYS A 82 11.51 12.88 -1.52
C LYS A 82 10.79 12.91 -2.87
N SER A 83 9.50 13.23 -2.91
CA SER A 83 8.74 13.36 -4.15
C SER A 83 8.95 14.72 -4.77
N VAL A 84 9.10 14.76 -6.09
CA VAL A 84 9.24 16.00 -6.86
C VAL A 84 7.86 16.46 -7.29
N PHE A 85 7.55 17.75 -7.04
CA PHE A 85 6.27 18.35 -7.36
C PHE A 85 6.47 19.45 -8.40
N GLU A 86 5.66 19.42 -9.46
CA GLU A 86 5.76 20.38 -10.56
C GLU A 86 4.35 20.89 -10.92
N ARG A 87 4.24 22.20 -11.19
CA ARG A 87 3.07 22.83 -11.79
C ARG A 87 3.44 23.29 -13.20
N VAL A 88 2.66 22.87 -14.20
CA VAL A 88 2.83 23.31 -15.58
C VAL A 88 1.48 23.87 -16.05
N GLY A 89 1.36 25.20 -16.08
CA GLY A 89 0.10 25.90 -16.30
C GLY A 89 -0.91 25.54 -15.20
N ASP A 90 -2.09 25.09 -15.58
CA ASP A 90 -3.14 24.65 -14.66
C ASP A 90 -3.05 23.17 -14.27
N GLU A 91 -2.06 22.46 -14.76
CA GLU A 91 -1.89 21.03 -14.47
C GLU A 91 -0.85 20.78 -13.38
N PHE A 92 -1.22 19.85 -12.48
CA PHE A 92 -0.38 19.44 -11.36
C PHE A 92 0.25 18.08 -11.66
N TYR A 93 1.58 18.04 -11.68
CA TYR A 93 2.35 16.82 -11.88
C TYR A 93 3.16 16.52 -10.62
N PHE A 94 3.38 15.25 -10.36
CA PHE A 94 4.28 14.79 -9.32
C PHE A 94 5.02 13.53 -9.77
N THR A 95 6.26 13.42 -9.33
CA THR A 95 7.07 12.22 -9.49
C THR A 95 7.20 11.57 -8.12
N PRO A 96 6.50 10.46 -7.87
CA PRO A 96 6.55 9.81 -6.56
C PRO A 96 7.92 9.23 -6.28
N HIS A 97 8.36 9.25 -5.03
CA HIS A 97 9.52 8.48 -4.59
C HIS A 97 9.13 7.00 -4.49
N ALA A 98 9.23 6.29 -5.61
CA ALA A 98 8.77 4.91 -5.75
C ALA A 98 9.39 3.89 -4.77
N PRO A 99 10.70 3.96 -4.38
CA PRO A 99 11.30 2.94 -3.53
C PRO A 99 10.57 2.70 -2.21
N ILE A 100 10.16 3.78 -1.51
CA ILE A 100 9.46 3.65 -0.21
C ILE A 100 8.09 3.00 -0.41
N GLY A 101 7.30 3.48 -1.38
CA GLY A 101 5.99 2.91 -1.67
C GLY A 101 6.05 1.46 -2.12
N MET A 102 7.06 1.09 -2.91
CA MET A 102 7.28 -0.28 -3.33
C MET A 102 7.69 -1.18 -2.16
N ALA A 103 8.56 -0.72 -1.26
CA ALA A 103 8.96 -1.49 -0.09
C ALA A 103 7.75 -1.79 0.81
N VAL A 104 6.91 -0.80 1.09
CA VAL A 104 5.67 -0.97 1.88
C VAL A 104 4.69 -1.92 1.19
N ALA A 105 4.51 -1.78 -0.12
CA ALA A 105 3.65 -2.67 -0.89
C ALA A 105 4.20 -4.10 -0.95
N ALA A 106 5.51 -4.27 -1.13
CA ALA A 106 6.17 -5.58 -1.15
C ALA A 106 6.07 -6.29 0.21
N LEU A 107 6.22 -5.54 1.31
CA LEU A 107 6.03 -6.08 2.66
C LEU A 107 4.61 -6.63 2.86
N PHE A 108 3.60 -5.88 2.42
CA PHE A 108 2.21 -6.31 2.50
C PHE A 108 1.93 -7.51 1.58
N MET A 109 2.38 -7.46 0.34
CA MET A 109 2.21 -8.56 -0.62
C MET A 109 2.93 -9.83 -0.19
N GLY A 110 4.14 -9.71 0.38
CA GLY A 110 4.88 -10.84 0.95
C GLY A 110 4.12 -11.48 2.11
N ARG A 111 3.51 -10.67 2.98
CA ARG A 111 2.66 -11.19 4.06
C ARG A 111 1.42 -11.89 3.54
N MET A 112 0.77 -11.34 2.52
CA MET A 112 -0.40 -11.97 1.91
C MET A 112 -0.02 -13.28 1.20
N ALA A 113 1.10 -13.31 0.49
CA ALA A 113 1.61 -14.53 -0.16
C ALA A 113 1.93 -15.62 0.87
N TRP A 114 2.57 -15.25 2.00
CA TRP A 114 2.83 -16.19 3.09
C TRP A 114 1.53 -16.75 3.66
N ARG A 115 0.53 -15.91 3.90
CA ARG A 115 -0.79 -16.36 4.38
C ARG A 115 -1.49 -17.27 3.37
N ALA A 116 -1.40 -16.98 2.09
CA ALA A 116 -1.93 -17.84 1.04
C ALA A 116 -1.23 -19.21 1.00
N TYR A 117 0.09 -19.23 1.21
CA TYR A 117 0.86 -20.47 1.32
C TYR A 117 0.46 -21.30 2.56
N GLU A 118 0.36 -20.66 3.74
CA GLU A 118 -0.12 -21.32 4.97
C GLU A 118 -1.49 -21.95 4.76
N PHE A 119 -2.39 -21.26 4.06
CA PHE A 119 -3.71 -21.79 3.70
C PHE A 119 -3.63 -23.02 2.80
N TYR A 120 -2.81 -22.94 1.74
CA TYR A 120 -2.66 -24.05 0.80
C TYR A 120 -2.11 -25.31 1.46
N MET A 121 -1.17 -25.15 2.41
CA MET A 121 -0.54 -26.28 3.11
C MET A 121 -1.39 -26.88 4.22
N ASN A 122 -2.15 -26.06 4.95
CA ASN A 122 -2.84 -26.48 6.18
C ASN A 122 -4.37 -26.64 6.01
N GLY A 123 -4.94 -26.26 4.85
CA GLY A 123 -6.35 -26.47 4.50
C GLY A 123 -7.38 -25.70 5.35
N ALA A 124 -6.93 -24.84 6.27
CA ALA A 124 -7.79 -24.14 7.20
C ALA A 124 -7.69 -22.61 7.03
N PHE A 125 -8.67 -22.02 6.34
CA PHE A 125 -8.89 -20.58 6.37
C PHE A 125 -9.99 -20.28 7.37
N THR A 126 -9.61 -19.87 8.57
CA THR A 126 -10.57 -19.19 9.42
C THR A 126 -10.42 -17.68 9.17
N GLN A 127 -11.49 -17.01 8.75
CA GLN A 127 -11.52 -15.53 8.59
C GLN A 127 -11.06 -14.83 9.87
N HIS A 128 -11.24 -15.48 11.01
CA HIS A 128 -10.80 -15.05 12.33
C HIS A 128 -9.27 -14.89 12.43
N ASP A 129 -8.49 -15.68 11.69
CA ASP A 129 -7.02 -15.64 11.79
C ASP A 129 -6.42 -14.41 11.15
N PHE A 130 -7.05 -13.81 10.13
CA PHE A 130 -6.57 -12.56 9.53
C PHE A 130 -6.65 -11.40 10.53
N VAL A 131 -7.81 -11.23 11.15
CA VAL A 131 -8.10 -10.12 12.07
C VAL A 131 -7.42 -10.30 13.43
N ARG A 132 -7.16 -11.55 13.82
CA ARG A 132 -6.47 -11.88 15.07
C ARG A 132 -4.95 -11.91 14.96
N SER A 133 -4.37 -11.87 13.75
CA SER A 133 -2.92 -11.89 13.56
C SER A 133 -2.31 -10.51 13.77
N PRO A 134 -1.56 -10.28 14.87
CA PRO A 134 -0.95 -8.97 15.16
C PRO A 134 0.00 -8.53 14.05
N LEU A 135 0.81 -9.45 13.51
CA LEU A 135 1.76 -9.15 12.44
C LEU A 135 1.05 -8.71 11.15
N THR A 136 -0.07 -9.34 10.81
CA THR A 136 -0.85 -8.96 9.62
C THR A 136 -1.44 -7.56 9.79
N LEU A 137 -2.00 -7.26 10.97
CA LEU A 137 -2.57 -5.95 11.26
C LEU A 137 -1.50 -4.85 11.40
N LEU A 138 -0.32 -5.17 11.93
CA LEU A 138 0.83 -4.25 11.95
C LEU A 138 1.20 -3.82 10.52
N ILE A 139 1.42 -4.79 9.63
CA ILE A 139 1.83 -4.54 8.25
C ILE A 139 0.73 -3.79 7.49
N PHE A 140 -0.53 -4.16 7.70
CA PHE A 140 -1.67 -3.45 7.14
C PHE A 140 -1.76 -2.00 7.66
N GLY A 141 -1.52 -1.78 8.95
CA GLY A 141 -1.44 -0.45 9.56
C GLY A 141 -0.35 0.41 8.92
N ILE A 142 0.85 -0.14 8.72
CA ILE A 142 1.95 0.55 8.01
C ILE A 142 1.51 0.98 6.61
N LEU A 143 0.90 0.07 5.86
CA LEU A 143 0.40 0.35 4.52
C LEU A 143 -0.65 1.48 4.53
N ALA A 144 -1.65 1.38 5.39
CA ALA A 144 -2.72 2.36 5.50
C ALA A 144 -2.18 3.74 5.94
N GLY A 145 -1.36 3.79 6.98
CA GLY A 145 -0.73 5.02 7.47
C GLY A 145 0.13 5.70 6.41
N TYR A 146 0.92 4.93 5.66
CA TYR A 146 1.71 5.41 4.54
C TYR A 146 0.83 6.05 3.46
N TYR A 147 -0.15 5.33 2.92
CA TYR A 147 -0.97 5.81 1.82
C TYR A 147 -1.87 6.98 2.21
N MET A 148 -2.44 6.96 3.41
CA MET A 148 -3.26 8.08 3.92
C MET A 148 -2.44 9.36 4.07
N THR A 149 -1.26 9.27 4.70
CA THR A 149 -0.37 10.41 4.88
C THR A 149 0.12 10.96 3.54
N TYR A 150 0.49 10.08 2.63
CA TYR A 150 0.94 10.46 1.29
C TYR A 150 -0.19 11.15 0.50
N ALA A 151 -1.41 10.60 0.51
CA ALA A 151 -2.56 11.19 -0.17
C ALA A 151 -2.97 12.54 0.44
N ALA A 152 -2.95 12.66 1.77
CA ALA A 152 -3.23 13.91 2.47
C ALA A 152 -2.20 15.00 2.13
N GLY A 153 -0.91 14.64 2.07
CA GLY A 153 0.15 15.56 1.69
C GLY A 153 0.02 16.09 0.26
N LEU A 154 -0.29 15.21 -0.69
CA LEU A 154 -0.56 15.59 -2.08
C LEU A 154 -1.74 16.56 -2.21
N LEU A 155 -2.83 16.31 -1.47
CA LEU A 155 -4.00 17.22 -1.49
C LEU A 155 -3.69 18.58 -0.84
N ARG A 156 -2.90 18.59 0.25
CA ARG A 156 -2.46 19.84 0.90
C ARG A 156 -1.58 20.67 -0.03
N TRP A 157 -0.62 20.01 -0.70
CA TRP A 157 0.23 20.68 -1.69
C TRP A 157 -0.60 21.31 -2.81
N ARG A 158 -1.52 20.57 -3.42
CA ARG A 158 -2.39 21.09 -4.47
C ARG A 158 -3.20 22.31 -4.03
N LYS A 159 -3.81 22.26 -2.82
CA LYS A 159 -4.57 23.41 -2.30
C LYS A 159 -3.69 24.66 -2.16
N ARG A 160 -2.49 24.51 -1.59
CA ARG A 160 -1.58 25.64 -1.40
C ARG A 160 -1.11 26.26 -2.72
N THR A 161 -0.86 25.43 -3.73
CA THR A 161 -0.36 25.90 -5.03
C THR A 161 -1.50 26.43 -5.94
N ALA A 162 -2.77 26.08 -5.67
CA ALA A 162 -3.92 26.62 -6.38
C ALA A 162 -4.35 28.00 -5.88
N THR A 163 -3.96 28.37 -4.64
CA THR A 163 -4.28 29.67 -4.00
C THR A 163 -3.14 30.68 -4.09
N ALA A 164 -1.95 30.28 -4.59
CA ALA A 164 -0.80 31.13 -4.89
C ALA A 164 -0.70 31.43 -6.39
#